data_0e6f58bdea5eac8d39294fdaef6a52c7
#
_entry.id   0e6f58bdea5eac8d39294fdaef6a52c7
#
_cell.length_a   1.000
_cell.length_b   1.000
_cell.length_c   1.000
_cell.angle_alpha   90.00
_cell.angle_beta   90.00
_cell.angle_gamma   90.00
#
_symmetry.space_group_name_H-M   'P 1'
#
loop_
_entity.id
_entity.type
_entity.pdbx_description
1 polymer ?
#
loop_
_entity_poly.entity_id
_entity_poly.type
_entity_poly.pdbx_seq_one_letter_code
_entity_poly.pdbx_strand_id
1 'polypeptide(L)'
;VFLLTIALPGAIVAPLLSSSGFYPAVYGHDVPEKAWLPMRVVWTHTLFVAPWIGVLWLAARSLYPNWRPGRSSLAPRIALGVAGWLVLHPVVLAVHFTVNVVCLAIGAVPDHHPLEDSFRSGRPFIDQILFVANAAILAPWLEEVQVRGILLPWLLSRRYRVRVMLLITAFLAVPLSWNEDDGALPFRLGPVIFAFLLLIGAWLIPRFTRRKLRTIGAIYTSAAFFGVMHSTVWPTPIPLFVLGLGLGWLAVRTRGILAPVIVHGLFNAVSVLFVLRGP
;
A
#
# COMPACT_ATOMS: atom_id res chain seq x y z
N VAL A 1 4.02 16.09 7.94
CA VAL A 1 3.52 16.17 6.54
C VAL A 1 3.07 14.79 6.08
N PHE A 2 3.96 13.76 6.07
CA PHE A 2 3.63 12.42 5.57
C PHE A 2 2.41 11.78 6.27
N LEU A 3 2.35 11.78 7.61
CA LEU A 3 1.21 11.24 8.37
C LEU A 3 -0.09 12.01 8.09
N LEU A 4 0.00 13.32 7.87
CA LEU A 4 -1.16 14.13 7.52
C LEU A 4 -1.72 13.77 6.13
N THR A 5 -0.90 13.31 5.19
CA THR A 5 -1.37 12.89 3.86
C THR A 5 -2.23 11.64 3.90
N ILE A 6 -2.06 10.80 4.92
CA ILE A 6 -2.80 9.55 5.07
C ILE A 6 -4.06 9.78 5.92
N ALA A 7 -3.91 10.45 7.07
CA ALA A 7 -4.99 10.60 8.04
C ALA A 7 -6.04 11.65 7.64
N LEU A 8 -5.61 12.76 7.04
CA LEU A 8 -6.47 13.91 6.76
C LEU A 8 -7.62 13.60 5.78
N PRO A 9 -7.38 12.89 4.65
CA PRO A 9 -8.46 12.54 3.73
C PRO A 9 -9.52 11.64 4.37
N GLY A 10 -9.10 10.62 5.12
CA GLY A 10 -10.02 9.72 5.80
C GLY A 10 -10.80 10.40 6.93
N ALA A 11 -10.14 11.23 7.72
CA ALA A 11 -10.75 11.88 8.88
C ALA A 11 -11.65 13.07 8.54
N ILE A 12 -11.40 13.77 7.42
CA ILE A 12 -12.12 15.00 7.07
C ILE A 12 -12.93 14.83 5.79
N VAL A 13 -12.30 14.36 4.71
CA VAL A 13 -12.94 14.37 3.38
C VAL A 13 -14.03 13.33 3.26
N ALA A 14 -13.81 12.12 3.74
CA ALA A 14 -14.82 11.05 3.67
C ALA A 14 -16.10 11.40 4.46
N PRO A 15 -16.03 11.93 5.71
CA PRO A 15 -17.20 12.44 6.40
C PRO A 15 -17.89 13.62 5.68
N LEU A 16 -17.12 14.57 5.14
CA LEU A 16 -17.68 15.72 4.39
C LEU A 16 -18.44 15.27 3.14
N LEU A 17 -17.91 14.34 2.36
CA LEU A 17 -18.62 13.78 1.20
C LEU A 17 -19.91 13.06 1.63
N SER A 18 -19.88 12.35 2.76
CA SER A 18 -21.04 11.65 3.27
C SER A 18 -22.14 12.61 3.74
N SER A 19 -21.76 13.71 4.41
CA SER A 19 -22.70 14.69 4.95
C SER A 19 -23.20 15.72 3.91
N SER A 20 -22.50 15.88 2.80
CA SER A 20 -22.82 16.88 1.76
C SER A 20 -23.97 16.48 0.83
N GLY A 21 -24.52 15.28 0.96
CA GLY A 21 -25.51 14.75 0.00
C GLY A 21 -24.90 14.34 -1.36
N PHE A 22 -23.57 14.29 -1.47
CA PHE A 22 -22.87 13.92 -2.71
C PHE A 22 -23.29 12.54 -3.22
N TYR A 23 -23.30 11.52 -2.36
CA TYR A 23 -23.61 10.15 -2.78
C TYR A 23 -25.07 9.98 -3.21
N PRO A 24 -26.09 10.50 -2.48
CA PRO A 24 -27.47 10.53 -3.00
C PRO A 24 -27.62 11.28 -4.31
N ALA A 25 -26.87 12.36 -4.52
CA ALA A 25 -26.90 13.11 -5.79
C ALA A 25 -26.32 12.31 -6.97
N VAL A 26 -25.28 11.49 -6.72
CA VAL A 26 -24.63 10.67 -7.77
C VAL A 26 -25.42 9.37 -8.03
N TYR A 27 -25.88 8.70 -6.98
CA TYR A 27 -26.47 7.36 -7.06
C TYR A 27 -28.00 7.33 -6.97
N GLY A 28 -28.64 8.43 -6.58
CA GLY A 28 -30.07 8.53 -6.33
C GLY A 28 -30.42 8.40 -4.84
N HIS A 29 -31.49 9.11 -4.44
CA HIS A 29 -31.91 9.15 -3.03
C HIS A 29 -32.50 7.82 -2.54
N ASP A 30 -33.01 6.98 -3.45
CA ASP A 30 -33.65 5.70 -3.13
C ASP A 30 -32.61 4.55 -3.00
N VAL A 31 -31.33 4.81 -3.32
CA VAL A 31 -30.28 3.79 -3.24
C VAL A 31 -29.73 3.71 -1.80
N PRO A 32 -29.83 2.53 -1.15
CA PRO A 32 -29.39 2.38 0.23
C PRO A 32 -27.88 2.60 0.38
N GLU A 33 -27.47 3.16 1.51
CA GLU A 33 -26.07 3.50 1.80
C GLU A 33 -25.09 2.33 1.54
N LYS A 34 -25.50 1.13 1.87
CA LYS A 34 -24.69 -0.09 1.67
C LYS A 34 -24.28 -0.30 0.20
N ALA A 35 -25.07 0.17 -0.76
CA ALA A 35 -24.79 -0.04 -2.17
C ALA A 35 -23.65 0.86 -2.69
N TRP A 36 -23.50 2.09 -2.20
CA TRP A 36 -22.46 3.02 -2.64
C TRP A 36 -21.27 3.16 -1.66
N LEU A 37 -21.39 2.60 -0.44
CA LEU A 37 -20.36 2.68 0.58
C LEU A 37 -18.94 2.28 0.08
N PRO A 38 -18.76 1.21 -0.71
CA PRO A 38 -17.46 0.86 -1.27
C PRO A 38 -16.92 1.89 -2.27
N MET A 39 -17.78 2.67 -2.91
CA MET A 39 -17.37 3.75 -3.84
C MET A 39 -16.85 4.99 -3.10
N ARG A 40 -17.07 5.11 -1.80
CA ARG A 40 -16.51 6.21 -0.98
C ARG A 40 -15.02 6.34 -1.11
N VAL A 41 -14.30 5.22 -1.07
CA VAL A 41 -12.84 5.20 -1.20
C VAL A 41 -12.43 5.71 -2.59
N VAL A 42 -13.10 5.23 -3.65
CA VAL A 42 -12.83 5.63 -5.03
C VAL A 42 -13.02 7.14 -5.22
N TRP A 43 -14.15 7.69 -4.78
CA TRP A 43 -14.43 9.12 -4.89
C TRP A 43 -13.52 9.98 -4.02
N THR A 44 -13.26 9.55 -2.78
CA THR A 44 -12.31 10.25 -1.89
C THR A 44 -10.92 10.31 -2.51
N HIS A 45 -10.42 9.19 -3.04
CA HIS A 45 -9.12 9.14 -3.69
C HIS A 45 -9.07 10.03 -4.93
N THR A 46 -10.08 9.92 -5.81
CA THR A 46 -10.08 10.63 -7.09
C THR A 46 -10.19 12.14 -6.92
N LEU A 47 -11.12 12.61 -6.09
CA LEU A 47 -11.44 14.03 -6.00
C LEU A 47 -10.49 14.81 -5.08
N PHE A 48 -9.98 14.18 -4.01
CA PHE A 48 -9.27 14.92 -2.97
C PHE A 48 -7.85 14.38 -2.70
N VAL A 49 -7.69 13.07 -2.57
CA VAL A 49 -6.39 12.50 -2.20
C VAL A 49 -5.40 12.66 -3.35
N ALA A 50 -5.79 12.38 -4.58
CA ALA A 50 -4.90 12.46 -5.74
C ALA A 50 -4.34 13.87 -5.97
N PRO A 51 -5.16 14.94 -6.06
CA PRO A 51 -4.66 16.30 -6.19
C PRO A 51 -3.75 16.72 -5.04
N TRP A 52 -4.16 16.42 -3.81
CA TRP A 52 -3.39 16.77 -2.60
C TRP A 52 -2.02 16.10 -2.55
N ILE A 53 -1.95 14.82 -2.83
CA ILE A 53 -0.67 14.08 -2.88
C ILE A 53 0.19 14.59 -4.04
N GLY A 54 -0.41 14.93 -5.17
CA GLY A 54 0.29 15.56 -6.28
C GLY A 54 1.01 16.84 -5.86
N VAL A 55 0.32 17.73 -5.16
CA VAL A 55 0.88 18.97 -4.62
C VAL A 55 2.02 18.68 -3.64
N LEU A 56 1.82 17.75 -2.71
CA LEU A 56 2.83 17.36 -1.72
C LEU A 56 4.05 16.70 -2.37
N TRP A 57 3.84 15.91 -3.42
CA TRP A 57 4.94 15.32 -4.17
C TRP A 57 5.77 16.36 -4.90
N LEU A 58 5.15 17.38 -5.52
CA LEU A 58 5.84 18.50 -6.12
C LEU A 58 6.66 19.27 -5.09
N ALA A 59 6.07 19.53 -3.90
CA ALA A 59 6.78 20.15 -2.78
C ALA A 59 7.95 19.27 -2.29
N ALA A 60 7.74 17.96 -2.14
CA ALA A 60 8.81 17.03 -1.74
C ALA A 60 9.96 16.98 -2.74
N ARG A 61 9.68 17.10 -4.05
CA ARG A 61 10.72 17.17 -5.09
C ARG A 61 11.62 18.41 -4.96
N SER A 62 11.10 19.52 -4.44
CA SER A 62 11.92 20.71 -4.15
C SER A 62 12.82 20.48 -2.93
N LEU A 63 12.34 19.77 -1.91
CA LEU A 63 13.08 19.44 -0.70
C LEU A 63 14.15 18.36 -0.90
N TYR A 64 13.96 17.46 -1.88
CA TYR A 64 14.85 16.34 -2.18
C TYR A 64 15.36 16.39 -3.65
N PRO A 65 16.16 17.40 -4.02
CA PRO A 65 16.57 17.60 -5.42
C PRO A 65 17.37 16.42 -5.99
N ASN A 66 18.09 15.67 -5.15
CA ASN A 66 18.82 14.48 -5.54
C ASN A 66 17.92 13.25 -5.82
N TRP A 67 16.63 13.34 -5.47
CA TRP A 67 15.61 12.32 -5.76
C TRP A 67 14.86 12.69 -7.05
N ARG A 68 15.62 12.90 -8.11
CA ARG A 68 15.07 13.18 -9.45
C ARG A 68 15.55 12.10 -10.41
N PRO A 69 14.66 11.59 -11.26
CA PRO A 69 15.08 10.71 -12.33
C PRO A 69 16.11 11.44 -13.21
N GLY A 70 17.20 10.77 -13.54
CA GLY A 70 18.13 11.29 -14.55
C GLY A 70 17.44 11.55 -15.89
N ARG A 71 18.14 12.14 -16.85
CA ARG A 71 17.63 12.42 -18.22
C ARG A 71 17.44 11.16 -19.09
N SER A 72 17.51 9.94 -18.52
CA SER A 72 17.24 8.70 -19.26
C SER A 72 15.84 8.72 -19.89
N SER A 73 15.70 8.16 -21.07
CA SER A 73 14.43 8.06 -21.79
C SER A 73 13.36 7.32 -20.95
N LEU A 74 12.10 7.52 -21.28
CA LEU A 74 10.97 6.90 -20.59
C LEU A 74 10.96 5.37 -20.77
N ALA A 75 11.29 4.91 -21.99
CA ALA A 75 11.22 3.50 -22.37
C ALA A 75 12.05 2.55 -21.47
N PRO A 76 13.32 2.80 -21.13
CA PRO A 76 14.06 1.92 -20.22
C PRO A 76 13.46 1.83 -18.81
N ARG A 77 12.77 2.88 -18.34
CA ARG A 77 12.11 2.86 -17.02
C ARG A 77 10.86 2.03 -17.05
N ILE A 78 10.09 2.10 -18.13
CA ILE A 78 8.93 1.24 -18.36
C ILE A 78 9.39 -0.21 -18.45
N ALA A 79 10.40 -0.49 -19.30
CA ALA A 79 10.96 -1.84 -19.44
C ALA A 79 11.45 -2.41 -18.10
N LEU A 80 12.13 -1.59 -17.27
CA LEU A 80 12.56 -2.01 -15.93
C LEU A 80 11.36 -2.29 -15.00
N GLY A 81 10.28 -1.52 -15.12
CA GLY A 81 9.03 -1.77 -14.38
C GLY A 81 8.41 -3.11 -14.78
N VAL A 82 8.26 -3.37 -16.07
CA VAL A 82 7.71 -4.65 -16.57
C VAL A 82 8.62 -5.83 -16.18
N ALA A 83 9.93 -5.72 -16.37
CA ALA A 83 10.88 -6.76 -15.96
C ALA A 83 10.85 -6.98 -14.44
N GLY A 84 10.77 -5.90 -13.66
CA GLY A 84 10.61 -5.97 -12.21
C GLY A 84 9.34 -6.71 -11.80
N TRP A 85 8.24 -6.48 -12.49
CA TRP A 85 6.99 -7.20 -12.24
C TRP A 85 7.12 -8.69 -12.57
N LEU A 86 7.71 -9.06 -13.71
CA LEU A 86 7.93 -10.47 -14.09
C LEU A 86 8.74 -11.25 -13.03
N VAL A 87 9.66 -10.58 -12.34
CA VAL A 87 10.46 -11.21 -11.28
C VAL A 87 9.75 -11.20 -9.93
N LEU A 88 9.16 -10.06 -9.55
CA LEU A 88 8.57 -9.90 -8.20
C LEU A 88 7.22 -10.60 -8.07
N HIS A 89 6.40 -10.62 -9.12
CA HIS A 89 5.07 -11.20 -9.07
C HIS A 89 5.05 -12.67 -8.64
N PRO A 90 5.82 -13.59 -9.25
CA PRO A 90 5.86 -14.98 -8.82
C PRO A 90 6.42 -15.15 -7.40
N VAL A 91 7.39 -14.32 -6.99
CA VAL A 91 7.94 -14.36 -5.62
C VAL A 91 6.87 -13.96 -4.60
N VAL A 92 6.15 -12.88 -4.85
CA VAL A 92 5.08 -12.39 -3.95
C VAL A 92 3.94 -13.39 -3.88
N LEU A 93 3.55 -13.99 -5.02
CA LEU A 93 2.54 -15.05 -5.06
C LEU A 93 2.97 -16.28 -4.26
N ALA A 94 4.22 -16.72 -4.39
CA ALA A 94 4.74 -17.85 -3.63
C ALA A 94 4.70 -17.57 -2.11
N VAL A 95 5.09 -16.36 -1.70
CA VAL A 95 4.98 -15.93 -0.29
C VAL A 95 3.52 -15.90 0.16
N HIS A 96 2.63 -15.31 -0.63
CA HIS A 96 1.20 -15.24 -0.34
C HIS A 96 0.61 -16.65 -0.15
N PHE A 97 0.86 -17.56 -1.10
CA PHE A 97 0.40 -18.95 -1.01
C PHE A 97 0.96 -19.65 0.23
N THR A 98 2.27 -19.54 0.48
CA THR A 98 2.92 -20.16 1.65
C THR A 98 2.31 -19.68 2.96
N VAL A 99 2.11 -18.37 3.09
CA VAL A 99 1.53 -17.79 4.32
C VAL A 99 0.09 -18.25 4.52
N ASN A 100 -0.73 -18.30 3.47
CA ASN A 100 -2.10 -18.81 3.55
C ASN A 100 -2.13 -20.29 3.95
N VAL A 101 -1.27 -21.12 3.36
CA VAL A 101 -1.17 -22.55 3.76
C VAL A 101 -0.77 -22.69 5.22
N VAL A 102 0.18 -21.89 5.70
CA VAL A 102 0.57 -21.88 7.13
C VAL A 102 -0.59 -21.44 8.01
N CYS A 103 -1.31 -20.36 7.66
CA CYS A 103 -2.49 -19.91 8.39
C CYS A 103 -3.53 -21.02 8.50
N LEU A 104 -3.88 -21.67 7.39
CA LEU A 104 -4.84 -22.77 7.37
C LEU A 104 -4.37 -23.96 8.22
N ALA A 105 -3.09 -24.31 8.15
CA ALA A 105 -2.52 -25.42 8.92
C ALA A 105 -2.58 -25.21 10.45
N ILE A 106 -2.55 -23.95 10.90
CA ILE A 106 -2.69 -23.60 12.33
C ILE A 106 -4.15 -23.25 12.73
N GLY A 107 -5.12 -23.46 11.82
CA GLY A 107 -6.53 -23.17 12.08
C GLY A 107 -6.92 -21.69 11.99
N ALA A 108 -6.04 -20.85 11.44
CA ALA A 108 -6.34 -19.44 11.18
C ALA A 108 -6.90 -19.29 9.75
N VAL A 109 -8.15 -18.85 9.62
CA VAL A 109 -8.77 -18.59 8.32
C VAL A 109 -8.36 -17.20 7.85
N PRO A 110 -7.70 -17.05 6.69
CA PRO A 110 -7.37 -15.74 6.16
C PRO A 110 -8.61 -14.88 5.92
N ASP A 111 -8.48 -13.56 6.15
CA ASP A 111 -9.57 -12.60 5.88
C ASP A 111 -9.90 -12.54 4.40
N HIS A 112 -11.19 -12.42 4.09
CA HIS A 112 -11.64 -12.11 2.75
C HIS A 112 -11.28 -10.67 2.38
N HIS A 113 -10.78 -10.47 1.17
CA HIS A 113 -10.46 -9.12 0.71
C HIS A 113 -11.76 -8.35 0.41
N PRO A 114 -11.96 -7.13 0.96
CA PRO A 114 -13.20 -6.34 0.72
C PRO A 114 -13.50 -6.09 -0.76
N LEU A 115 -12.52 -6.20 -1.63
CA LEU A 115 -12.67 -6.15 -3.09
C LEU A 115 -13.59 -7.24 -3.63
N GLU A 116 -13.52 -8.46 -3.09
CA GLU A 116 -14.34 -9.60 -3.56
C GLU A 116 -15.82 -9.33 -3.36
N ASP A 117 -16.18 -8.82 -2.18
CA ASP A 117 -17.57 -8.47 -1.86
C ASP A 117 -18.09 -7.34 -2.75
N SER A 118 -17.20 -6.40 -3.10
CA SER A 118 -17.53 -5.28 -3.97
C SER A 118 -17.89 -5.71 -5.39
N PHE A 119 -17.29 -6.77 -5.92
CA PHE A 119 -17.59 -7.27 -7.27
C PHE A 119 -18.81 -8.20 -7.32
N ARG A 120 -19.07 -8.96 -6.24
CA ARG A 120 -20.20 -9.89 -6.15
C ARG A 120 -21.58 -9.20 -6.04
N SER A 121 -21.62 -7.92 -5.77
CA SER A 121 -22.85 -7.17 -5.43
C SER A 121 -23.70 -6.68 -6.62
N GLY A 122 -23.49 -7.19 -7.84
CA GLY A 122 -24.34 -6.84 -9.01
C GLY A 122 -24.31 -5.35 -9.39
N ARG A 123 -23.19 -4.67 -9.23
CA ARG A 123 -23.02 -3.22 -9.43
C ARG A 123 -23.17 -2.79 -10.89
N PRO A 124 -23.54 -1.53 -11.13
CA PRO A 124 -23.48 -0.91 -12.44
C PRO A 124 -22.10 -1.10 -13.08
N PHE A 125 -22.06 -1.34 -14.37
CA PHE A 125 -20.81 -1.56 -15.13
C PHE A 125 -19.81 -0.40 -14.99
N ILE A 126 -20.31 0.83 -14.90
CA ILE A 126 -19.46 2.01 -14.71
C ILE A 126 -18.71 1.98 -13.36
N ASP A 127 -19.37 1.54 -12.29
CA ASP A 127 -18.75 1.41 -10.96
C ASP A 127 -17.64 0.36 -10.97
N GLN A 128 -17.84 -0.74 -11.70
CA GLN A 128 -16.82 -1.76 -11.87
C GLN A 128 -15.59 -1.21 -12.60
N ILE A 129 -15.78 -0.44 -13.67
CA ILE A 129 -14.68 0.21 -14.40
C ILE A 129 -13.94 1.20 -13.50
N LEU A 130 -14.66 2.07 -12.79
CA LEU A 130 -14.06 3.05 -11.89
C LEU A 130 -13.27 2.35 -10.76
N PHE A 131 -13.81 1.27 -10.25
CA PHE A 131 -13.15 0.49 -9.21
C PHE A 131 -11.85 -0.17 -9.71
N VAL A 132 -11.90 -0.83 -10.88
CA VAL A 132 -10.72 -1.42 -11.53
C VAL A 132 -9.66 -0.35 -11.83
N ALA A 133 -10.06 0.79 -12.36
CA ALA A 133 -9.16 1.90 -12.66
C ALA A 133 -8.53 2.47 -11.37
N ASN A 134 -9.32 2.59 -10.30
CA ASN A 134 -8.80 3.00 -9.00
C ASN A 134 -7.79 1.98 -8.46
N ALA A 135 -8.15 0.70 -8.42
CA ALA A 135 -7.32 -0.34 -7.84
C ALA A 135 -6.01 -0.59 -8.63
N ALA A 136 -6.07 -0.57 -9.97
CA ALA A 136 -4.92 -0.89 -10.80
C ALA A 136 -4.04 0.33 -11.19
N ILE A 137 -4.59 1.54 -11.14
CA ILE A 137 -3.87 2.74 -11.61
C ILE A 137 -3.75 3.79 -10.50
N LEU A 138 -4.89 4.26 -9.98
CA LEU A 138 -4.89 5.42 -9.08
C LEU A 138 -4.30 5.10 -7.71
N ALA A 139 -4.75 4.02 -7.07
CA ALA A 139 -4.24 3.62 -5.75
C ALA A 139 -2.73 3.30 -5.79
N PRO A 140 -2.21 2.47 -6.75
CA PRO A 140 -0.78 2.27 -6.89
C PRO A 140 0.02 3.55 -7.08
N TRP A 141 -0.50 4.48 -7.90
CA TRP A 141 0.17 5.77 -8.10
C TRP A 141 0.23 6.58 -6.81
N LEU A 142 -0.89 6.69 -6.07
CA LEU A 142 -0.97 7.43 -4.82
C LEU A 142 -0.04 6.84 -3.75
N GLU A 143 -0.06 5.53 -3.59
CA GLU A 143 0.75 4.83 -2.60
C GLU A 143 2.25 4.92 -2.92
N GLU A 144 2.64 4.81 -4.19
CA GLU A 144 4.03 4.99 -4.59
C GLU A 144 4.52 6.44 -4.43
N VAL A 145 3.66 7.43 -4.68
CA VAL A 145 4.00 8.84 -4.37
C VAL A 145 4.22 9.01 -2.87
N GLN A 146 3.34 8.48 -2.04
CA GLN A 146 3.47 8.58 -0.57
C GLN A 146 4.72 7.87 -0.06
N VAL A 147 4.87 6.60 -0.43
CA VAL A 147 5.89 5.74 0.20
C VAL A 147 7.25 5.90 -0.48
N ARG A 148 7.32 5.90 -1.83
CA ARG A 148 8.58 5.97 -2.58
C ARG A 148 8.94 7.39 -3.03
N GLY A 149 7.95 8.25 -3.21
CA GLY A 149 8.17 9.66 -3.56
C GLY A 149 8.46 10.57 -2.37
N ILE A 150 7.90 10.30 -1.19
CA ILE A 150 7.98 11.15 0.00
C ILE A 150 8.70 10.45 1.17
N LEU A 151 8.19 9.30 1.63
CA LEU A 151 8.73 8.63 2.82
C LEU A 151 10.15 8.11 2.59
N LEU A 152 10.41 7.38 1.51
CA LEU A 152 11.71 6.77 1.25
C LEU A 152 12.84 7.81 1.12
N PRO A 153 12.71 8.91 0.35
CA PRO A 153 13.72 9.98 0.31
C PRO A 153 13.95 10.61 1.69
N TRP A 154 12.89 10.79 2.48
CA TRP A 154 12.98 11.30 3.84
C TRP A 154 13.77 10.35 4.76
N LEU A 155 13.56 9.04 4.67
CA LEU A 155 14.33 8.04 5.41
C LEU A 155 15.81 8.03 5.00
N LEU A 156 16.09 8.17 3.71
CA LEU A 156 17.45 8.23 3.17
C LEU A 156 18.25 9.45 3.64
N SER A 157 17.60 10.51 4.08
CA SER A 157 18.27 11.75 4.47
C SER A 157 18.94 11.70 5.85
N ARG A 158 18.42 10.94 6.85
CA ARG A 158 18.94 10.85 8.21
C ARG A 158 18.75 9.47 8.81
N ARG A 159 19.79 8.92 9.46
CA ARG A 159 19.78 7.55 10.05
C ARG A 159 18.75 7.34 11.13
N TYR A 160 18.57 8.31 12.04
CA TYR A 160 17.62 8.18 13.15
C TYR A 160 16.17 8.02 12.67
N ARG A 161 15.83 8.55 11.49
CA ARG A 161 14.48 8.47 10.91
C ARG A 161 14.07 7.04 10.59
N VAL A 162 15.02 6.20 10.18
CA VAL A 162 14.78 4.77 9.95
C VAL A 162 14.33 4.10 11.25
N ARG A 163 15.05 4.32 12.36
CA ARG A 163 14.68 3.74 13.66
C ARG A 163 13.33 4.22 14.15
N VAL A 164 13.13 5.53 14.15
CA VAL A 164 11.87 6.14 14.62
C VAL A 164 10.70 5.61 13.81
N MET A 165 10.83 5.56 12.49
CA MET A 165 9.75 5.06 11.63
C MET A 165 9.48 3.57 11.81
N LEU A 166 10.51 2.74 12.01
CA LEU A 166 10.32 1.32 12.33
C LEU A 166 9.60 1.11 13.65
N LEU A 167 9.94 1.88 14.69
CA LEU A 167 9.24 1.83 15.98
C LEU A 167 7.78 2.24 15.83
N ILE A 168 7.49 3.32 15.10
CA ILE A 168 6.12 3.74 14.79
C ILE A 168 5.39 2.63 14.02
N THR A 169 6.02 2.05 13.00
CA THR A 169 5.43 1.00 12.18
C THR A 169 5.10 -0.25 13.01
N ALA A 170 6.03 -0.68 13.86
CA ALA A 170 5.80 -1.82 14.75
C ALA A 170 4.69 -1.54 15.78
N PHE A 171 4.62 -0.32 16.31
CA PHE A 171 3.53 0.09 17.21
C PHE A 171 2.17 0.09 16.52
N LEU A 172 2.11 0.48 15.24
CA LEU A 172 0.88 0.49 14.45
C LEU A 172 0.46 -0.91 13.96
N ALA A 173 1.39 -1.86 13.86
CA ALA A 173 1.10 -3.18 13.32
C ALA A 173 0.04 -3.94 14.11
N VAL A 174 0.06 -3.83 15.44
CA VAL A 174 -0.88 -4.56 16.31
C VAL A 174 -2.29 -3.96 16.25
N PRO A 175 -2.51 -2.66 16.56
CA PRO A 175 -3.87 -2.11 16.56
C PRO A 175 -4.53 -2.09 15.17
N LEU A 176 -3.76 -1.88 14.09
CA LEU A 176 -4.32 -1.92 12.73
C LEU A 176 -4.70 -3.33 12.27
N SER A 177 -4.11 -4.37 12.88
CA SER A 177 -4.43 -5.78 12.60
C SER A 177 -5.44 -6.37 13.58
N TRP A 178 -5.88 -5.58 14.58
CA TRP A 178 -6.79 -6.07 15.60
C TRP A 178 -8.22 -5.99 15.08
N ASN A 179 -8.82 -7.15 14.84
CA ASN A 179 -10.21 -7.28 14.52
C ASN A 179 -10.94 -7.95 15.70
N GLU A 180 -12.02 -7.38 16.20
CA GLU A 180 -12.73 -7.89 17.38
C GLU A 180 -13.39 -9.26 17.13
N ASP A 181 -13.72 -9.56 15.87
CA ASP A 181 -14.38 -10.78 15.44
C ASP A 181 -13.43 -11.98 15.23
N ASP A 182 -12.11 -11.78 15.33
CA ASP A 182 -11.11 -12.82 15.09
C ASP A 182 -11.00 -13.76 16.29
N GLY A 183 -11.81 -14.81 16.31
CA GLY A 183 -11.96 -15.75 17.43
C GLY A 183 -10.73 -16.60 17.79
N ALA A 184 -9.82 -16.89 16.86
CA ALA A 184 -8.73 -17.84 17.06
C ALA A 184 -7.44 -17.16 17.58
N LEU A 185 -6.87 -17.66 18.68
CA LEU A 185 -5.63 -17.19 19.28
C LEU A 185 -4.45 -17.10 18.27
N PRO A 186 -4.23 -18.08 17.35
CA PRO A 186 -3.15 -17.98 16.36
C PRO A 186 -3.26 -16.77 15.44
N PHE A 187 -4.48 -16.33 15.11
CA PHE A 187 -4.72 -15.17 14.26
C PHE A 187 -4.28 -13.87 14.95
N ARG A 188 -4.52 -13.76 16.26
CA ARG A 188 -4.09 -12.60 17.07
C ARG A 188 -2.58 -12.53 17.29
N LEU A 189 -1.89 -13.68 17.25
CA LEU A 189 -0.43 -13.74 17.42
C LEU A 189 0.35 -13.30 16.17
N GLY A 190 -0.20 -13.48 14.98
CA GLY A 190 0.46 -13.16 13.72
C GLY A 190 0.92 -11.70 13.64
N PRO A 191 0.05 -10.70 13.84
CA PRO A 191 0.43 -9.28 13.87
C PRO A 191 1.47 -8.95 14.94
N VAL A 192 1.38 -9.58 16.12
CA VAL A 192 2.35 -9.39 17.22
C VAL A 192 3.73 -9.94 16.82
N ILE A 193 3.77 -11.13 16.23
CA ILE A 193 5.01 -11.73 15.73
C ILE A 193 5.60 -10.85 14.62
N PHE A 194 4.77 -10.37 13.70
CA PHE A 194 5.21 -9.47 12.63
C PHE A 194 5.78 -8.17 13.19
N ALA A 195 5.10 -7.52 14.15
CA ALA A 195 5.61 -6.34 14.85
C ALA A 195 6.95 -6.63 15.53
N PHE A 196 7.09 -7.78 16.20
CA PHE A 196 8.33 -8.19 16.85
C PHE A 196 9.48 -8.38 15.85
N LEU A 197 9.24 -8.98 14.70
CA LEU A 197 10.22 -9.10 13.62
C LEU A 197 10.65 -7.72 13.08
N LEU A 198 9.72 -6.77 12.98
CA LEU A 198 10.05 -5.39 12.63
C LEU A 198 10.93 -4.72 13.68
N LEU A 199 10.69 -4.96 14.97
CA LEU A 199 11.54 -4.46 16.06
C LEU A 199 12.93 -5.07 16.04
N ILE A 200 13.06 -6.37 15.77
CA ILE A 200 14.36 -7.01 15.55
C ILE A 200 15.10 -6.34 14.39
N GLY A 201 14.42 -6.09 13.27
CA GLY A 201 14.97 -5.34 12.14
C GLY A 201 15.43 -3.93 12.55
N ALA A 202 14.64 -3.23 13.35
CA ALA A 202 14.97 -1.90 13.89
C ALA A 202 16.22 -1.94 14.76
N TRP A 203 16.44 -3.03 15.50
CA TRP A 203 17.61 -3.21 16.37
C TRP A 203 18.86 -3.60 15.58
N LEU A 204 18.74 -4.45 14.55
CA LEU A 204 19.85 -4.94 13.74
C LEU A 204 20.38 -3.90 12.73
N ILE A 205 19.49 -3.24 11.97
CA ILE A 205 19.85 -2.33 10.88
C ILE A 205 20.83 -1.20 11.30
N PRO A 206 20.69 -0.57 12.47
CA PRO A 206 21.59 0.50 12.88
C PRO A 206 23.02 0.08 13.21
N ARG A 207 23.25 -1.20 13.50
CA ARG A 207 24.59 -1.71 13.78
C ARG A 207 25.48 -1.74 12.53
N PHE A 208 24.88 -1.64 11.37
CA PHE A 208 25.57 -1.60 10.10
C PHE A 208 25.86 -0.15 9.67
N THR A 209 27.08 0.33 9.84
CA THR A 209 27.47 1.75 9.67
C THR A 209 27.71 2.17 8.23
N ARG A 210 27.81 1.25 7.28
CA ARG A 210 28.17 1.53 5.88
C ARG A 210 27.03 2.22 5.11
N ARG A 211 27.36 3.10 4.14
CA ARG A 211 26.39 3.85 3.31
C ARG A 211 25.35 2.95 2.61
N LYS A 212 25.80 1.79 2.09
CA LYS A 212 24.91 0.79 1.46
C LYS A 212 23.84 0.27 2.42
N LEU A 213 24.19 0.05 3.68
CA LEU A 213 23.28 -0.47 4.70
C LEU A 213 22.26 0.55 5.16
N ARG A 214 22.56 1.86 5.06
CA ARG A 214 21.57 2.92 5.28
C ARG A 214 20.45 2.85 4.22
N THR A 215 20.80 2.59 2.97
CA THR A 215 19.84 2.42 1.88
C THR A 215 18.96 1.18 2.10
N ILE A 216 19.56 0.05 2.49
CA ILE A 216 18.83 -1.17 2.85
C ILE A 216 17.86 -0.90 4.00
N GLY A 217 18.31 -0.21 5.05
CA GLY A 217 17.45 0.15 6.17
C GLY A 217 16.27 1.03 5.79
N ALA A 218 16.47 2.00 4.89
CA ALA A 218 15.40 2.85 4.41
C ALA A 218 14.39 2.08 3.53
N ILE A 219 14.87 1.17 2.66
CA ILE A 219 14.02 0.29 1.84
C ILE A 219 13.22 -0.64 2.75
N TYR A 220 13.88 -1.31 3.71
CA TYR A 220 13.22 -2.19 4.67
C TYR A 220 12.11 -1.47 5.44
N THR A 221 12.40 -0.27 5.98
CA THR A 221 11.45 0.52 6.76
C THR A 221 10.25 0.97 5.91
N SER A 222 10.50 1.42 4.69
CA SER A 222 9.40 1.83 3.80
C SER A 222 8.54 0.63 3.36
N ALA A 223 9.13 -0.54 3.19
CA ALA A 223 8.42 -1.78 2.90
C ALA A 223 7.61 -2.27 4.09
N ALA A 224 8.19 -2.22 5.30
CA ALA A 224 7.49 -2.57 6.54
C ALA A 224 6.26 -1.68 6.76
N PHE A 225 6.42 -0.37 6.59
CA PHE A 225 5.32 0.58 6.69
C PHE A 225 4.24 0.28 5.65
N PHE A 226 4.64 0.02 4.40
CA PHE A 226 3.71 -0.33 3.32
C PHE A 226 2.90 -1.59 3.65
N GLY A 227 3.54 -2.65 4.13
CA GLY A 227 2.84 -3.86 4.56
C GLY A 227 1.87 -3.59 5.72
N VAL A 228 2.32 -2.88 6.76
CA VAL A 228 1.49 -2.58 7.94
C VAL A 228 0.27 -1.73 7.62
N MET A 229 0.33 -0.85 6.64
CA MET A 229 -0.84 -0.07 6.20
C MET A 229 -1.95 -0.94 5.59
N HIS A 230 -1.67 -2.21 5.27
CA HIS A 230 -2.63 -3.20 4.76
C HIS A 230 -3.03 -4.25 5.81
N SER A 231 -2.76 -3.99 7.09
CA SER A 231 -2.98 -4.94 8.18
C SER A 231 -4.45 -5.21 8.50
N THR A 232 -5.38 -4.44 7.93
CA THR A 232 -6.82 -4.68 8.06
C THR A 232 -7.30 -5.96 7.37
N VAL A 233 -6.46 -6.56 6.52
CA VAL A 233 -6.72 -7.84 5.84
C VAL A 233 -5.54 -8.76 6.13
N TRP A 234 -5.62 -9.54 7.19
CA TRP A 234 -4.57 -10.48 7.56
C TRP A 234 -4.65 -11.77 6.72
N PRO A 235 -3.55 -12.36 6.24
CA PRO A 235 -2.12 -12.06 6.47
C PRO A 235 -1.45 -11.24 5.35
N THR A 236 -2.19 -10.44 4.62
CA THR A 236 -1.74 -9.61 3.48
C THR A 236 -0.49 -8.74 3.75
N PRO A 237 -0.24 -8.21 4.97
CA PRO A 237 1.00 -7.46 5.25
C PRO A 237 2.29 -8.17 4.88
N ILE A 238 2.34 -9.49 5.01
CA ILE A 238 3.57 -10.27 4.78
C ILE A 238 3.97 -10.29 3.29
N PRO A 239 3.14 -10.72 2.34
CA PRO A 239 3.48 -10.65 0.91
C PRO A 239 3.66 -9.22 0.42
N LEU A 240 2.90 -8.24 0.94
CA LEU A 240 3.07 -6.84 0.57
C LEU A 240 4.35 -6.22 1.12
N PHE A 241 4.86 -6.66 2.26
CA PHE A 241 6.19 -6.31 2.71
C PHE A 241 7.27 -6.77 1.70
N VAL A 242 7.16 -7.99 1.19
CA VAL A 242 8.09 -8.52 0.17
C VAL A 242 7.98 -7.73 -1.13
N LEU A 243 6.77 -7.44 -1.61
CA LEU A 243 6.54 -6.53 -2.74
C LEU A 243 7.20 -5.17 -2.48
N GLY A 244 6.96 -4.63 -1.29
CA GLY A 244 7.50 -3.34 -0.83
C GLY A 244 9.02 -3.24 -0.88
N LEU A 245 9.75 -4.32 -0.58
CA LEU A 245 11.21 -4.39 -0.71
C LEU A 245 11.65 -4.21 -2.17
N GLY A 246 11.00 -4.91 -3.10
CA GLY A 246 11.28 -4.80 -4.53
C GLY A 246 10.97 -3.41 -5.07
N LEU A 247 9.81 -2.84 -4.73
CA LEU A 247 9.41 -1.49 -5.12
C LEU A 247 10.37 -0.42 -4.58
N GLY A 248 10.80 -0.55 -3.32
CA GLY A 248 11.79 0.33 -2.71
C GLY A 248 13.15 0.25 -3.39
N TRP A 249 13.61 -0.95 -3.75
CA TRP A 249 14.84 -1.15 -4.51
C TRP A 249 14.77 -0.50 -5.91
N LEU A 250 13.66 -0.71 -6.63
CA LEU A 250 13.42 -0.09 -7.94
C LEU A 250 13.41 1.44 -7.84
N ALA A 251 12.74 2.01 -6.82
CA ALA A 251 12.69 3.44 -6.59
C ALA A 251 14.10 4.03 -6.37
N VAL A 252 14.93 3.39 -5.55
CA VAL A 252 16.32 3.81 -5.33
C VAL A 252 17.15 3.69 -6.61
N ARG A 253 16.99 2.59 -7.34
CA ARG A 253 17.75 2.31 -8.58
C ARG A 253 17.44 3.32 -9.68
N THR A 254 16.17 3.71 -9.83
CA THR A 254 15.70 4.64 -10.86
C THR A 254 15.65 6.09 -10.38
N ARG A 255 15.83 6.35 -9.09
CA ARG A 255 15.61 7.64 -8.42
C ARG A 255 14.23 8.23 -8.75
N GLY A 256 13.22 7.40 -8.82
CA GLY A 256 11.87 7.81 -9.20
C GLY A 256 10.83 6.73 -8.91
N ILE A 257 9.57 7.09 -9.14
CA ILE A 257 8.43 6.22 -8.82
C ILE A 257 7.85 5.46 -10.02
N LEU A 258 8.23 5.79 -11.27
CA LEU A 258 7.58 5.23 -12.46
C LEU A 258 7.68 3.69 -12.53
N ALA A 259 8.88 3.13 -12.33
CA ALA A 259 9.04 1.67 -12.35
C ALA A 259 8.29 0.99 -11.19
N PRO A 260 8.36 1.48 -9.93
CA PRO A 260 7.48 1.01 -8.86
C PRO A 260 5.98 1.07 -9.18
N VAL A 261 5.48 2.19 -9.72
CA VAL A 261 4.06 2.33 -10.09
C VAL A 261 3.64 1.28 -11.13
N ILE A 262 4.49 1.00 -12.12
CA ILE A 262 4.21 -0.03 -13.13
C ILE A 262 4.14 -1.41 -12.50
N VAL A 263 5.12 -1.78 -11.67
CA VAL A 263 5.11 -3.08 -10.97
C VAL A 263 3.86 -3.23 -10.11
N HIS A 264 3.57 -2.22 -9.30
CA HIS A 264 2.45 -2.23 -8.37
C HIS A 264 1.11 -2.26 -9.11
N GLY A 265 0.94 -1.42 -10.13
CA GLY A 265 -0.27 -1.39 -10.96
C GLY A 265 -0.52 -2.71 -11.68
N LEU A 266 0.51 -3.33 -12.25
CA LEU A 266 0.38 -4.65 -12.87
C LEU A 266 0.06 -5.75 -11.85
N PHE A 267 0.65 -5.69 -10.65
CA PHE A 267 0.32 -6.62 -9.56
C PHE A 267 -1.16 -6.53 -9.19
N ASN A 268 -1.65 -5.31 -8.95
CA ASN A 268 -3.05 -5.08 -8.60
C ASN A 268 -3.99 -5.44 -9.76
N ALA A 269 -3.62 -5.12 -11.02
CA ALA A 269 -4.44 -5.46 -12.18
C ALA A 269 -4.65 -6.98 -12.31
N VAL A 270 -3.60 -7.78 -12.10
CA VAL A 270 -3.72 -9.25 -12.10
C VAL A 270 -4.59 -9.72 -10.95
N SER A 271 -4.43 -9.18 -9.73
CA SER A 271 -5.27 -9.51 -8.58
C SER A 271 -6.75 -9.21 -8.84
N VAL A 272 -7.05 -8.05 -9.40
CA VAL A 272 -8.42 -7.69 -9.79
C VAL A 272 -8.99 -8.63 -10.86
N LEU A 273 -8.19 -9.03 -11.85
CA LEU A 273 -8.63 -9.99 -12.88
C LEU A 273 -8.99 -11.36 -12.29
N PHE A 274 -8.26 -11.81 -11.26
CA PHE A 274 -8.63 -13.03 -10.54
C PHE A 274 -9.96 -12.89 -9.82
N VAL A 275 -10.18 -11.77 -9.13
CA VAL A 275 -11.46 -11.50 -8.44
C VAL A 275 -12.64 -11.43 -9.42
N LEU A 276 -12.45 -10.80 -10.59
CA LEU A 276 -13.49 -10.67 -11.62
C LEU A 276 -13.88 -12.01 -12.26
N ARG A 277 -12.94 -12.98 -12.35
CA ARG A 277 -13.23 -14.30 -12.94
C ARG A 277 -14.00 -15.22 -12.01
N GLY A 278 -14.05 -14.90 -10.70
CA GLY A 278 -14.58 -15.78 -9.67
C GLY A 278 -13.73 -17.05 -9.50
N PRO A 279 -14.04 -17.87 -8.49
CA PRO A 279 -13.46 -19.20 -8.35
C PRO A 279 -13.90 -20.12 -9.48
#